data_4a26133cde415b747c6a4bcfa10c874b
#
_entry.id   4a26133cde415b747c6a4bcfa10c874b
#
_cell.length_a   1.000
_cell.length_b   1.000
_cell.length_c   1.000
_cell.angle_alpha   90.00
_cell.angle_beta   90.00
_cell.angle_gamma   90.00
#
_symmetry.space_group_name_H-M   'P 1'
#
loop_
_entity.id
_entity.type
_entity.pdbx_description
1 polymer ?
#
loop_
_entity_poly.entity_id
_entity_poly.type
_entity_poly.pdbx_seq_one_letter_code
_entity_poly.pdbx_strand_id
1 'polypeptide(L)'
;HVPNTRIADKGFALTRVSAAYWLGDQNNQSLQRVYGTAWPDAESLEAYKQRLEEAARRDHRKLGQELDLFSFPTEIGSGLAVFHPKGGIIRQVMEDYSRKKHLEAGYEFVYSPHISKQNLFEISGHLQWYSDGMFPPMQIDAEYDDEGELKKQGQNYYLKPMNCPFHILIYKS
;
A
#
# COMPACT_ATOMS: atom_id res chain seq x y z
N HIS A 1 -2.00 -24.20 -28.98
CA HIS A 1 -2.79 -25.43 -28.70
C HIS A 1 -1.87 -26.59 -28.35
N VAL A 2 -2.16 -27.29 -27.24
CA VAL A 2 -1.47 -28.50 -26.84
C VAL A 2 -2.28 -29.74 -27.32
N PRO A 3 -1.63 -30.84 -27.67
CA PRO A 3 -2.33 -32.02 -28.21
C PRO A 3 -3.36 -32.65 -27.25
N ASN A 4 -3.07 -32.58 -25.95
CA ASN A 4 -3.97 -33.00 -24.88
C ASN A 4 -3.51 -32.41 -23.53
N THR A 5 -4.37 -32.50 -22.52
CA THR A 5 -4.12 -31.95 -21.17
C THR A 5 -3.23 -32.87 -20.30
N ARG A 6 -2.85 -34.05 -20.76
CA ARG A 6 -1.98 -34.99 -20.00
C ARG A 6 -0.60 -34.41 -19.72
N ILE A 7 -0.17 -33.42 -20.48
CA ILE A 7 1.10 -32.71 -20.25
C ILE A 7 1.18 -32.08 -18.86
N ALA A 8 0.01 -31.75 -18.25
CA ALA A 8 -0.08 -31.16 -16.93
C ALA A 8 -0.33 -32.18 -15.80
N ASP A 9 -0.35 -33.46 -16.11
CA ASP A 9 -0.87 -34.57 -15.28
C ASP A 9 -0.37 -34.55 -13.82
N LYS A 10 0.92 -34.41 -13.60
CA LYS A 10 1.55 -34.49 -12.26
C LYS A 10 1.92 -33.16 -11.65
N GLY A 11 1.99 -32.10 -12.48
CA GLY A 11 2.39 -30.76 -12.06
C GLY A 11 1.21 -29.80 -11.89
N PHE A 12 -0.05 -30.26 -11.86
CA PHE A 12 -1.22 -29.42 -11.79
C PHE A 12 -1.97 -29.60 -10.46
N ALA A 13 -2.46 -28.48 -9.89
CA ALA A 13 -3.35 -28.51 -8.75
C ALA A 13 -4.37 -27.37 -8.81
N LEU A 14 -5.59 -27.66 -8.34
CA LEU A 14 -6.57 -26.63 -8.04
C LEU A 14 -6.28 -26.06 -6.65
N THR A 15 -6.29 -24.73 -6.51
CA THR A 15 -5.85 -24.04 -5.29
C THR A 15 -7.00 -23.46 -4.49
N ARG A 16 -8.01 -22.89 -5.15
CA ARG A 16 -9.19 -22.33 -4.47
C ARG A 16 -10.36 -22.11 -5.44
N VAL A 17 -11.53 -21.85 -4.86
CA VAL A 17 -12.73 -21.40 -5.56
C VAL A 17 -13.18 -20.08 -4.93
N SER A 18 -13.68 -19.15 -5.72
CA SER A 18 -14.30 -17.91 -5.24
C SER A 18 -15.48 -17.51 -6.12
N ALA A 19 -16.40 -16.71 -5.60
CA ALA A 19 -17.41 -16.04 -6.41
C ALA A 19 -16.75 -15.02 -7.36
N ALA A 20 -17.34 -14.85 -8.53
CA ALA A 20 -16.97 -13.85 -9.51
C ALA A 20 -18.19 -13.39 -10.28
N TYR A 21 -18.16 -12.18 -10.85
CA TYR A 21 -19.19 -11.73 -11.77
C TYR A 21 -18.64 -11.71 -13.20
N TRP A 22 -19.50 -12.01 -14.16
CA TRP A 22 -19.12 -11.94 -15.57
C TRP A 22 -18.61 -10.54 -15.93
N LEU A 23 -17.45 -10.46 -16.56
CA LEU A 23 -16.74 -9.20 -16.90
C LEU A 23 -16.43 -8.28 -15.70
N GLY A 24 -16.50 -8.79 -14.46
CA GLY A 24 -16.23 -8.00 -13.26
C GLY A 24 -17.37 -7.08 -12.81
N ASP A 25 -18.49 -7.08 -13.50
CA ASP A 25 -19.66 -6.27 -13.17
C ASP A 25 -20.63 -7.07 -12.28
N GLN A 26 -20.91 -6.54 -11.10
CA GLN A 26 -21.81 -7.16 -10.12
C GLN A 26 -23.28 -7.27 -10.58
N ASN A 27 -23.66 -6.53 -11.61
CA ASN A 27 -24.99 -6.62 -12.22
C ASN A 27 -25.11 -7.78 -13.21
N ASN A 28 -23.98 -8.37 -13.61
CA ASN A 28 -23.95 -9.52 -14.50
C ASN A 28 -24.10 -10.85 -13.72
N GLN A 29 -24.15 -11.92 -14.48
CA GLN A 29 -24.29 -13.29 -13.94
C GLN A 29 -23.19 -13.61 -12.92
N SER A 30 -23.62 -14.12 -11.76
CA SER A 30 -22.72 -14.67 -10.75
C SER A 30 -22.15 -16.01 -11.23
N LEU A 31 -20.85 -16.14 -11.16
CA LEU A 31 -20.06 -17.30 -11.58
C LEU A 31 -19.19 -17.81 -10.44
N GLN A 32 -18.70 -19.03 -10.59
CA GLN A 32 -17.62 -19.56 -9.76
C GLN A 32 -16.28 -19.45 -10.51
N ARG A 33 -15.29 -18.85 -9.88
CA ARG A 33 -13.92 -18.80 -10.39
C ARG A 33 -13.08 -19.84 -9.70
N VAL A 34 -12.58 -20.80 -10.49
CA VAL A 34 -11.67 -21.84 -10.03
C VAL A 34 -10.25 -21.41 -10.33
N TYR A 35 -9.39 -21.42 -9.34
CA TYR A 35 -7.97 -21.12 -9.47
C TYR A 35 -7.16 -22.41 -9.46
N GLY A 36 -6.14 -22.44 -10.27
CA GLY A 36 -5.19 -23.55 -10.32
C GLY A 36 -3.79 -23.05 -10.61
N THR A 37 -2.84 -23.96 -10.45
CA THR A 37 -1.43 -23.74 -10.79
C THR A 37 -0.90 -24.93 -11.57
N ALA A 38 0.05 -24.69 -12.47
CA ALA A 38 0.70 -25.72 -13.27
C ALA A 38 2.21 -25.56 -13.23
N TRP A 39 2.91 -26.66 -13.03
CA TRP A 39 4.36 -26.76 -12.87
C TRP A 39 4.91 -27.84 -13.82
N PRO A 40 6.20 -27.84 -14.17
CA PRO A 40 6.78 -28.81 -15.08
C PRO A 40 6.63 -30.25 -14.62
N ASP A 41 6.63 -30.48 -13.31
CA ASP A 41 6.59 -31.83 -12.70
C ASP A 41 5.96 -31.78 -11.29
N ALA A 42 5.76 -32.94 -10.71
CA ALA A 42 5.18 -33.09 -9.37
C ALA A 42 6.09 -32.56 -8.26
N GLU A 43 7.40 -32.66 -8.42
CA GLU A 43 8.36 -32.14 -7.43
C GLU A 43 8.30 -30.64 -7.32
N SER A 44 8.29 -29.93 -8.46
CA SER A 44 8.13 -28.49 -8.53
C SER A 44 6.79 -28.00 -7.94
N LEU A 45 5.71 -28.76 -8.18
CA LEU A 45 4.40 -28.46 -7.59
C LEU A 45 4.44 -28.63 -6.07
N GLU A 46 5.05 -29.70 -5.56
CA GLU A 46 5.15 -29.94 -4.12
C GLU A 46 6.03 -28.89 -3.43
N ALA A 47 7.16 -28.53 -4.03
CA ALA A 47 8.00 -27.42 -3.55
C ALA A 47 7.24 -26.08 -3.51
N TYR A 48 6.35 -25.85 -4.48
CA TYR A 48 5.48 -24.65 -4.47
C TYR A 48 4.47 -24.69 -3.32
N LYS A 49 3.82 -25.83 -3.08
CA LYS A 49 2.87 -25.99 -1.96
C LYS A 49 3.56 -25.77 -0.61
N GLN A 50 4.74 -26.35 -0.41
CA GLN A 50 5.54 -26.15 0.80
C GLN A 50 5.90 -24.67 1.00
N ARG A 51 6.25 -23.93 -0.07
CA ARG A 51 6.48 -22.48 0.01
C ARG A 51 5.22 -21.71 0.42
N LEU A 52 4.05 -22.12 -0.07
CA LEU A 52 2.78 -21.48 0.33
C LEU A 52 2.45 -21.72 1.81
N GLU A 53 2.67 -22.95 2.29
CA GLU A 53 2.46 -23.27 3.72
C GLU A 53 3.43 -22.49 4.60
N GLU A 54 4.69 -22.40 4.20
CA GLU A 54 5.69 -21.61 4.90
C GLU A 54 5.37 -20.11 4.87
N ALA A 55 4.90 -19.59 3.75
CA ALA A 55 4.45 -18.20 3.63
C ALA A 55 3.25 -17.92 4.55
N ALA A 56 2.29 -18.84 4.63
CA ALA A 56 1.14 -18.72 5.53
C ALA A 56 1.56 -18.74 7.00
N ARG A 57 2.54 -19.57 7.36
CA ARG A 57 3.10 -19.62 8.71
C ARG A 57 3.82 -18.34 9.09
N ARG A 58 4.45 -17.66 8.12
CA ARG A 58 5.20 -16.40 8.29
C ARG A 58 4.36 -15.15 8.00
N ASP A 59 3.04 -15.26 7.88
CA ASP A 59 2.18 -14.10 7.64
C ASP A 59 2.37 -13.06 8.75
N HIS A 60 2.73 -11.83 8.35
CA HIS A 60 3.01 -10.73 9.27
C HIS A 60 1.82 -10.37 10.15
N ARG A 61 0.59 -10.57 9.67
CA ARG A 61 -0.64 -10.31 10.43
C ARG A 61 -0.78 -11.27 11.61
N LYS A 62 -0.42 -12.54 11.38
CA LYS A 62 -0.39 -13.57 12.41
C LYS A 62 0.76 -13.34 13.38
N LEU A 63 1.98 -13.25 12.87
CA LEU A 63 3.18 -13.05 13.70
C LEU A 63 3.16 -11.70 14.43
N GLY A 64 2.62 -10.64 13.80
CA GLY A 64 2.47 -9.34 14.41
C GLY A 64 1.63 -9.37 15.67
N GLN A 65 0.54 -10.13 15.65
CA GLN A 65 -0.32 -10.32 16.82
C GLN A 65 0.30 -11.27 17.86
N GLU A 66 0.80 -12.44 17.42
CA GLU A 66 1.38 -13.46 18.33
C GLU A 66 2.61 -12.95 19.08
N LEU A 67 3.44 -12.14 18.44
CA LEU A 67 4.68 -11.60 19.01
C LEU A 67 4.52 -10.19 19.60
N ASP A 68 3.32 -9.64 19.57
CA ASP A 68 3.02 -8.28 20.05
C ASP A 68 3.89 -7.20 19.38
N LEU A 69 3.91 -7.21 18.03
CA LEU A 69 4.75 -6.29 17.25
C LEU A 69 4.04 -4.99 16.91
N PHE A 70 2.75 -5.05 16.56
CA PHE A 70 1.94 -3.89 16.19
C PHE A 70 0.45 -4.19 16.35
N SER A 71 -0.33 -3.14 16.39
CA SER A 71 -1.80 -3.20 16.39
C SER A 71 -2.41 -2.18 15.42
N PHE A 72 -3.71 -2.32 15.17
CA PHE A 72 -4.52 -1.40 14.37
C PHE A 72 -5.71 -0.91 15.20
N PRO A 73 -5.50 0.05 16.11
CA PRO A 73 -6.59 0.59 16.91
C PRO A 73 -7.64 1.26 16.03
N THR A 74 -8.90 1.00 16.30
CA THR A 74 -10.02 1.60 15.54
C THR A 74 -10.10 3.11 15.73
N GLU A 75 -9.64 3.59 16.87
CA GLU A 75 -9.66 4.99 17.28
C GLU A 75 -8.82 5.90 16.39
N ILE A 76 -7.75 5.38 15.80
CA ILE A 76 -6.85 6.18 14.95
C ILE A 76 -7.18 6.09 13.45
N GLY A 77 -8.06 5.17 13.07
CA GLY A 77 -8.49 4.99 11.69
C GLY A 77 -7.99 3.70 11.02
N SER A 78 -8.67 3.33 9.95
CA SER A 78 -8.39 2.08 9.23
C SER A 78 -7.03 2.12 8.53
N GLY A 79 -6.27 1.04 8.66
CA GLY A 79 -4.97 0.87 7.98
C GLY A 79 -3.80 1.59 8.63
N LEU A 80 -4.00 2.25 9.76
CA LEU A 80 -2.94 2.92 10.51
C LEU A 80 -2.40 2.01 11.61
N ALA A 81 -1.13 1.61 11.49
CA ALA A 81 -0.47 0.72 12.44
C ALA A 81 0.23 1.49 13.57
N VAL A 82 0.04 1.02 14.80
CA VAL A 82 0.85 1.41 15.96
C VAL A 82 1.86 0.31 16.24
N PHE A 83 3.15 0.63 16.18
CA PHE A 83 4.22 -0.30 16.51
C PHE A 83 4.45 -0.34 18.01
N HIS A 84 4.41 -1.54 18.58
CA HIS A 84 4.75 -1.81 19.97
C HIS A 84 6.27 -1.92 20.15
N PRO A 85 6.82 -1.97 21.37
CA PRO A 85 8.28 -1.90 21.56
C PRO A 85 9.09 -2.91 20.74
N LYS A 86 8.66 -4.16 20.67
CA LYS A 86 9.36 -5.19 19.88
C LYS A 86 9.29 -4.91 18.38
N GLY A 87 8.11 -4.50 17.89
CA GLY A 87 7.92 -4.11 16.50
C GLY A 87 8.69 -2.84 16.14
N GLY A 88 8.75 -1.87 17.05
CA GLY A 88 9.55 -0.65 16.91
C GLY A 88 11.03 -0.93 16.71
N ILE A 89 11.61 -1.88 17.49
CA ILE A 89 13.01 -2.30 17.30
C ILE A 89 13.23 -2.94 15.93
N ILE A 90 12.32 -3.83 15.48
CA ILE A 90 12.43 -4.46 14.17
C ILE A 90 12.38 -3.40 13.07
N ARG A 91 11.45 -2.45 13.17
CA ARG A 91 11.33 -1.33 12.24
C ARG A 91 12.61 -0.49 12.20
N GLN A 92 13.14 -0.12 13.34
CA GLN A 92 14.38 0.65 13.44
C GLN A 92 15.55 -0.08 12.77
N VAL A 93 15.75 -1.36 13.05
CA VAL A 93 16.82 -2.16 12.44
C VAL A 93 16.70 -2.21 10.92
N MET A 94 15.49 -2.35 10.39
CA MET A 94 15.22 -2.35 8.94
C MET A 94 15.49 -0.97 8.33
N GLU A 95 15.06 0.11 8.98
CA GLU A 95 15.31 1.49 8.53
C GLU A 95 16.81 1.81 8.52
N ASP A 96 17.54 1.41 9.57
CA ASP A 96 18.98 1.63 9.68
C ASP A 96 19.75 0.83 8.62
N TYR A 97 19.36 -0.41 8.38
CA TYR A 97 19.94 -1.22 7.30
C TYR A 97 19.71 -0.59 5.94
N SER A 98 18.49 -0.18 5.64
CA SER A 98 18.15 0.49 4.38
C SER A 98 18.94 1.79 4.20
N ARG A 99 18.98 2.62 5.25
CA ARG A 99 19.77 3.87 5.27
C ARG A 99 21.24 3.62 4.97
N LYS A 100 21.84 2.66 5.66
CA LYS A 100 23.24 2.29 5.47
C LYS A 100 23.50 1.88 4.02
N LYS A 101 22.65 1.02 3.45
CA LYS A 101 22.81 0.55 2.07
C LYS A 101 22.69 1.65 1.03
N HIS A 102 21.80 2.59 1.23
CA HIS A 102 21.67 3.75 0.34
C HIS A 102 22.90 4.67 0.41
N LEU A 103 23.40 4.97 1.62
CA LEU A 103 24.61 5.78 1.78
C LEU A 103 25.84 5.11 1.17
N GLU A 104 26.03 3.79 1.37
CA GLU A 104 27.10 3.01 0.74
C GLU A 104 27.04 3.05 -0.79
N ALA A 105 25.83 3.15 -1.35
CA ALA A 105 25.60 3.26 -2.80
C ALA A 105 25.69 4.71 -3.34
N GLY A 106 26.02 5.68 -2.52
CA GLY A 106 26.18 7.09 -2.92
C GLY A 106 24.89 7.89 -3.00
N TYR A 107 23.78 7.40 -2.41
CA TYR A 107 22.55 8.18 -2.30
C TYR A 107 22.64 9.18 -1.16
N GLU A 108 22.03 10.33 -1.36
CA GLU A 108 21.87 11.37 -0.35
C GLU A 108 20.43 11.40 0.17
N PHE A 109 20.23 11.74 1.45
CA PHE A 109 18.92 11.84 2.06
C PHE A 109 18.42 13.27 2.06
N VAL A 110 17.17 13.44 1.68
CA VAL A 110 16.44 14.71 1.76
C VAL A 110 15.19 14.54 2.62
N TYR A 111 14.77 15.63 3.26
CA TYR A 111 13.59 15.66 4.11
C TYR A 111 12.63 16.73 3.59
N SER A 112 11.42 16.31 3.24
CA SER A 112 10.37 17.20 2.76
C SER A 112 9.18 17.22 3.72
N PRO A 113 8.43 18.34 3.83
CA PRO A 113 7.24 18.42 4.67
C PRO A 113 6.19 17.38 4.26
N HIS A 114 5.32 16.99 5.20
CA HIS A 114 4.20 16.10 4.92
C HIS A 114 3.00 16.80 4.29
N ILE A 115 2.90 18.11 4.48
CA ILE A 115 1.83 18.96 3.96
C ILE A 115 2.41 20.09 3.12
N SER A 116 1.64 20.59 2.14
CA SER A 116 1.99 21.75 1.34
C SER A 116 0.75 22.49 0.88
N LYS A 117 0.94 23.76 0.46
CA LYS A 117 -0.11 24.57 -0.14
C LYS A 117 -0.67 23.91 -1.40
N GLN A 118 -1.95 24.13 -1.63
CA GLN A 118 -2.69 23.64 -2.80
C GLN A 118 -1.98 23.90 -4.14
N ASN A 119 -1.41 25.09 -4.31
CA ASN A 119 -0.76 25.51 -5.55
C ASN A 119 0.34 24.54 -6.01
N LEU A 120 1.12 23.93 -5.11
CA LEU A 120 2.13 22.96 -5.49
C LEU A 120 1.51 21.73 -6.20
N PHE A 121 0.37 21.28 -5.70
CA PHE A 121 -0.33 20.11 -6.24
C PHE A 121 -1.15 20.44 -7.49
N GLU A 122 -1.55 21.70 -7.69
CA GLU A 122 -2.11 22.20 -8.95
C GLU A 122 -1.06 22.22 -10.06
N ILE A 123 0.09 22.86 -9.82
CA ILE A 123 1.20 22.95 -10.79
C ILE A 123 1.72 21.58 -11.18
N SER A 124 1.79 20.65 -10.26
CA SER A 124 2.26 19.29 -10.50
C SER A 124 1.19 18.36 -11.10
N GLY A 125 -0.05 18.82 -11.28
CA GLY A 125 -1.17 18.05 -11.82
C GLY A 125 -1.78 17.01 -10.88
N HIS A 126 -1.34 16.95 -9.63
CA HIS A 126 -1.84 15.95 -8.68
C HIS A 126 -3.33 16.10 -8.37
N LEU A 127 -3.84 17.34 -8.26
CA LEU A 127 -5.26 17.58 -8.04
C LEU A 127 -6.12 17.23 -9.26
N GLN A 128 -5.54 17.25 -10.46
CA GLN A 128 -6.24 16.87 -11.68
C GLN A 128 -6.31 15.34 -11.87
N TRP A 129 -5.22 14.63 -11.56
CA TRP A 129 -5.09 13.21 -11.91
C TRP A 129 -5.29 12.25 -10.73
N TYR A 130 -5.10 12.72 -9.49
CA TYR A 130 -5.06 11.87 -8.30
C TYR A 130 -5.97 12.36 -7.17
N SER A 131 -6.88 13.30 -7.43
CA SER A 131 -7.79 13.87 -6.42
C SER A 131 -8.56 12.82 -5.61
N ASP A 132 -9.03 11.77 -6.28
CA ASP A 132 -9.81 10.69 -5.66
C ASP A 132 -9.02 9.88 -4.61
N GLY A 133 -7.69 9.90 -4.70
CA GLY A 133 -6.79 9.23 -3.75
C GLY A 133 -6.15 10.18 -2.73
N MET A 134 -6.49 11.46 -2.75
CA MET A 134 -5.96 12.45 -1.82
C MET A 134 -6.92 12.71 -0.67
N PHE A 135 -6.37 12.96 0.53
CA PHE A 135 -7.18 13.49 1.63
C PHE A 135 -7.73 14.87 1.27
N PRO A 136 -8.92 15.23 1.78
CA PRO A 136 -9.48 16.55 1.55
C PRO A 136 -8.55 17.65 2.09
N PRO A 137 -8.63 18.87 1.55
CA PRO A 137 -7.80 19.98 2.01
C PRO A 137 -8.07 20.34 3.47
N MET A 138 -7.01 20.75 4.15
CA MET A 138 -7.07 21.40 5.44
C MET A 138 -7.02 22.91 5.22
N GLN A 139 -7.98 23.66 5.77
CA GLN A 139 -7.95 25.13 5.75
C GLN A 139 -7.17 25.64 6.95
N ILE A 140 -6.19 26.48 6.69
CA ILE A 140 -5.37 27.15 7.71
C ILE A 140 -5.57 28.66 7.56
N ASP A 141 -5.58 29.37 8.68
CA ASP A 141 -5.79 30.82 8.75
C ASP A 141 -7.19 31.31 8.27
N ALA A 142 -8.19 30.42 8.28
CA ALA A 142 -9.57 30.83 8.11
C ALA A 142 -10.05 31.52 9.40
N GLU A 143 -10.69 32.69 9.27
CA GLU A 143 -11.29 33.42 10.39
C GLU A 143 -12.81 33.34 10.24
N TYR A 144 -13.49 33.02 11.34
CA TYR A 144 -14.95 33.00 11.45
C TYR A 144 -15.40 34.08 12.43
N ASP A 145 -16.60 34.61 12.27
CA ASP A 145 -17.22 35.53 13.22
C ASP A 145 -17.90 34.75 14.38
N ASP A 146 -18.50 35.51 15.31
CA ASP A 146 -19.16 34.93 16.48
C ASP A 146 -20.43 34.14 16.11
N GLU A 147 -20.96 34.30 14.89
CA GLU A 147 -22.12 33.60 14.32
C GLU A 147 -21.71 32.37 13.53
N GLY A 148 -20.37 32.12 13.36
CA GLY A 148 -19.80 30.98 12.64
C GLY A 148 -19.70 31.21 11.13
N GLU A 149 -19.93 32.42 10.63
CA GLU A 149 -19.77 32.75 9.21
C GLU A 149 -18.31 33.06 8.86
N LEU A 150 -17.92 32.69 7.64
CA LEU A 150 -16.53 32.83 7.16
C LEU A 150 -16.19 34.33 6.95
N LYS A 151 -15.39 34.91 7.84
CA LYS A 151 -14.92 36.30 7.77
C LYS A 151 -13.71 36.47 6.85
N LYS A 152 -12.82 35.47 6.84
CA LYS A 152 -11.62 35.47 6.01
C LYS A 152 -11.36 34.08 5.49
N GLN A 153 -11.18 33.94 4.18
CA GLN A 153 -10.86 32.67 3.54
C GLN A 153 -9.45 32.24 3.94
N GLY A 154 -9.33 31.00 4.43
CA GLY A 154 -8.06 30.38 4.73
C GLY A 154 -7.32 29.90 3.48
N GLN A 155 -6.10 29.44 3.68
CA GLN A 155 -5.30 28.79 2.67
C GLN A 155 -5.50 27.27 2.74
N ASN A 156 -5.67 26.65 1.59
CA ASN A 156 -5.80 25.20 1.52
C ASN A 156 -4.40 24.52 1.52
N TYR A 157 -4.24 23.58 2.41
CA TYR A 157 -3.09 22.68 2.49
C TYR A 157 -3.56 21.25 2.29
N TYR A 158 -2.74 20.45 1.65
CA TYR A 158 -2.97 19.03 1.40
C TYR A 158 -1.89 18.17 2.03
N LEU A 159 -2.27 17.01 2.53
CA LEU A 159 -1.33 15.94 2.84
C LEU A 159 -0.76 15.40 1.53
N LYS A 160 0.55 15.30 1.43
CA LYS A 160 1.19 14.84 0.19
C LYS A 160 0.85 13.38 -0.11
N PRO A 161 0.34 13.06 -1.30
CA PRO A 161 0.18 11.68 -1.74
C PRO A 161 1.51 11.07 -2.18
N MET A 162 2.43 11.91 -2.69
CA MET A 162 3.73 11.52 -3.24
C MET A 162 4.78 12.62 -2.96
N ASN A 163 6.05 12.22 -2.94
CA ASN A 163 7.17 13.15 -2.75
C ASN A 163 7.59 13.91 -4.02
N CYS A 164 7.13 13.50 -5.20
CA CYS A 164 7.60 14.01 -6.49
C CYS A 164 7.61 15.54 -6.60
N PRO A 165 6.56 16.29 -6.23
CA PRO A 165 6.57 17.75 -6.33
C PRO A 165 7.67 18.40 -5.48
N PHE A 166 7.94 17.84 -4.31
CA PHE A 166 8.98 18.36 -3.41
C PHE A 166 10.39 18.08 -3.95
N HIS A 167 10.62 16.91 -4.55
CA HIS A 167 11.89 16.58 -5.19
C HIS A 167 12.18 17.50 -6.38
N ILE A 168 11.15 17.87 -7.15
CA ILE A 168 11.32 18.87 -8.23
C ILE A 168 11.66 20.25 -7.67
N LEU A 169 11.12 20.65 -6.51
CA LEU A 169 11.52 21.90 -5.85
C LEU A 169 12.98 21.87 -5.42
N ILE A 170 13.47 20.77 -4.85
CA ILE A 170 14.89 20.59 -4.49
C ILE A 170 15.77 20.68 -5.73
N TYR A 171 15.36 20.06 -6.84
CA TYR A 171 16.11 20.10 -8.09
C TYR A 171 16.21 21.52 -8.69
N LYS A 172 15.22 22.38 -8.44
CA LYS A 172 15.19 23.76 -8.93
C LYS A 172 15.96 24.74 -8.05
N SER A 173 16.24 24.38 -6.80
CA SER A 173 16.97 25.23 -5.84
C SER A 173 18.48 25.13 -6.06
#